data_886f8bdafd1659d8e9fa678162b8543c
#
_entry.id   886f8bdafd1659d8e9fa678162b8543c
#
_cell.length_a   1.000
_cell.length_b   1.000
_cell.length_c   1.000
_cell.angle_alpha   90.00
_cell.angle_beta   90.00
_cell.angle_gamma   90.00
#
_symmetry.space_group_name_H-M   'P 1'
#
loop_
_entity.id
_entity.type
_entity.pdbx_description
1 polymer ?
#
loop_
_entity_poly.entity_id
_entity_poly.type
_entity_poly.pdbx_seq_one_letter_code
_entity_poly.pdbx_strand_id
1 'polypeptide(L)'
;DYVDLARVLDTEFGRLDGLLHNATLFTGLTPIANYDIELWYQILQVNLNAPFMLTQAVLELLSCSTDASVVFTADRVGERGGAYWGAYAVARGGAQTLMKLLSSELETNTTIRVNSIDPGQVRSELILRAYPGRDPTDWADPETIMAAYLYLLGPDSKGITGQILRAQD
;
A
#
# COMPACT_ATOMS: atom_id res chain seq x y z
N ASP A 1 -18.76 1.20 -5.48
CA ASP A 1 -18.57 -0.20 -5.08
C ASP A 1 -17.39 -0.77 -5.88
N TYR A 2 -16.56 -1.64 -5.24
CA TYR A 2 -15.36 -2.23 -5.90
C TYR A 2 -15.74 -3.18 -7.05
N VAL A 3 -16.86 -3.87 -6.94
CA VAL A 3 -17.36 -4.78 -7.99
C VAL A 3 -17.81 -3.97 -9.21
N ASP A 4 -18.44 -2.83 -9.01
CA ASP A 4 -18.82 -1.93 -10.12
C ASP A 4 -17.59 -1.37 -10.82
N LEU A 5 -16.55 -1.00 -10.05
CA LEU A 5 -15.28 -0.56 -10.62
C LEU A 5 -14.64 -1.67 -11.46
N ALA A 6 -14.56 -2.91 -10.94
CA ALA A 6 -14.01 -4.05 -11.68
C ALA A 6 -14.76 -4.29 -12.98
N ARG A 7 -16.11 -4.22 -12.96
CA ARG A 7 -16.95 -4.38 -14.16
C ARG A 7 -16.69 -3.28 -15.20
N VAL A 8 -16.50 -2.03 -14.77
CA VAL A 8 -16.15 -0.93 -15.69
C VAL A 8 -14.80 -1.17 -16.32
N LEU A 9 -13.78 -1.54 -15.51
CA LEU A 9 -12.43 -1.84 -16.00
C LEU A 9 -12.43 -3.02 -16.99
N ASP A 10 -13.22 -4.06 -16.70
CA ASP A 10 -13.38 -5.20 -17.61
C ASP A 10 -13.98 -4.78 -18.95
N THR A 11 -15.06 -4.02 -18.91
CA THR A 11 -15.75 -3.56 -20.11
C THR A 11 -14.86 -2.67 -20.99
N GLU A 12 -14.07 -1.80 -20.39
CA GLU A 12 -13.26 -0.82 -21.13
C GLU A 12 -11.89 -1.37 -21.56
N PHE A 13 -11.28 -2.24 -20.74
CA PHE A 13 -9.88 -2.66 -20.94
C PHE A 13 -9.69 -4.18 -21.03
N GLY A 14 -10.59 -4.98 -20.44
CA GLY A 14 -10.51 -6.45 -20.42
C GLY A 14 -9.34 -7.02 -19.60
N ARG A 15 -8.50 -6.18 -19.03
CA ARG A 15 -7.36 -6.55 -18.17
C ARG A 15 -6.91 -5.39 -17.29
N LEU A 16 -6.10 -5.71 -16.28
CA LEU A 16 -5.40 -4.74 -15.46
C LEU A 16 -3.92 -5.13 -15.34
N ASP A 17 -3.00 -4.23 -15.70
CA ASP A 17 -1.57 -4.50 -15.69
C ASP A 17 -0.88 -4.03 -14.39
N GLY A 18 -1.49 -3.10 -13.66
CA GLY A 18 -0.93 -2.58 -12.42
C GLY A 18 -1.97 -2.13 -11.42
N LEU A 19 -1.73 -2.40 -10.13
CA LEU A 19 -2.54 -1.94 -9.02
C LEU A 19 -1.65 -1.37 -7.92
N LEU A 20 -1.80 -0.08 -7.60
CA LEU A 20 -1.06 0.58 -6.54
C LEU A 20 -1.98 0.94 -5.37
N HIS A 21 -1.75 0.30 -4.23
CA HIS A 21 -2.38 0.64 -2.95
C HIS A 21 -1.58 1.72 -2.23
N ASN A 22 -1.84 2.99 -2.57
CA ASN A 22 -1.18 4.15 -1.99
C ASN A 22 -2.11 5.01 -1.13
N ALA A 23 -3.42 4.90 -1.29
CA ALA A 23 -4.38 5.66 -0.49
C ALA A 23 -4.17 5.39 1.00
N THR A 24 -4.25 6.45 1.81
CA THR A 24 -4.02 6.35 3.25
C THR A 24 -4.86 7.35 4.03
N LEU A 25 -5.31 6.92 5.21
CA LEU A 25 -5.91 7.77 6.22
C LEU A 25 -5.05 7.75 7.48
N PHE A 26 -4.57 8.93 7.89
CA PHE A 26 -3.88 9.17 9.14
C PHE A 26 -4.41 10.47 9.76
N THR A 27 -4.79 10.43 11.02
CA THR A 27 -5.48 11.55 11.68
C THR A 27 -4.66 12.19 12.78
N GLY A 28 -3.49 11.64 13.09
CA GLY A 28 -2.57 12.11 14.12
C GLY A 28 -2.20 11.03 15.12
N LEU A 29 -1.24 11.36 15.98
CA LEU A 29 -0.74 10.49 17.04
C LEU A 29 -1.69 10.54 18.25
N THR A 30 -2.19 9.37 18.69
CA THR A 30 -3.15 9.29 19.80
C THR A 30 -2.83 8.08 20.69
N PRO A 31 -2.78 8.25 22.04
CA PRO A 31 -2.65 7.13 22.95
C PRO A 31 -3.79 6.12 22.79
N ILE A 32 -3.51 4.82 22.90
CA ILE A 32 -4.51 3.76 22.78
C ILE A 32 -5.66 3.96 23.78
N ALA A 33 -5.37 4.41 25.00
CA ALA A 33 -6.38 4.65 26.02
C ALA A 33 -7.41 5.74 25.65
N ASN A 34 -7.08 6.63 24.72
CA ASN A 34 -7.91 7.75 24.29
C ASN A 34 -8.35 7.62 22.82
N TYR A 35 -8.12 6.45 22.21
CA TYR A 35 -8.40 6.28 20.78
C TYR A 35 -9.90 6.25 20.53
N ASP A 36 -10.36 7.07 19.60
CA ASP A 36 -11.76 7.06 19.14
C ASP A 36 -12.03 5.79 18.35
N ILE A 37 -13.09 5.05 18.73
CA ILE A 37 -13.43 3.75 18.13
C ILE A 37 -13.91 3.90 16.67
N GLU A 38 -14.69 4.93 16.36
CA GLU A 38 -15.15 5.17 14.99
C GLU A 38 -13.98 5.51 14.07
N LEU A 39 -13.05 6.31 14.57
CA LEU A 39 -11.81 6.64 13.85
C LEU A 39 -10.92 5.41 13.65
N TRP A 40 -10.87 4.51 14.65
CA TRP A 40 -10.19 3.22 14.52
C TRP A 40 -10.73 2.42 13.33
N TYR A 41 -12.07 2.27 13.25
CA TYR A 41 -12.71 1.56 12.14
C TYR A 41 -12.46 2.22 10.80
N GLN A 42 -12.55 3.55 10.73
CA GLN A 42 -12.29 4.27 9.49
C GLN A 42 -10.87 4.08 8.97
N ILE A 43 -9.87 4.14 9.86
CA ILE A 43 -8.47 3.95 9.50
C ILE A 43 -8.23 2.51 9.02
N LEU A 44 -8.75 1.50 9.70
CA LEU A 44 -8.68 0.12 9.25
C LEU A 44 -9.39 -0.08 7.91
N GLN A 45 -10.55 0.55 7.72
CA GLN A 45 -11.29 0.46 6.48
C GLN A 45 -10.49 0.98 5.28
N VAL A 46 -9.88 2.15 5.40
CA VAL A 46 -9.12 2.77 4.30
C VAL A 46 -7.78 2.08 4.08
N ASN A 47 -7.03 1.79 5.17
CA ASN A 47 -5.64 1.37 5.06
C ASN A 47 -5.43 -0.15 4.97
N LEU A 48 -6.47 -0.96 5.25
CA LEU A 48 -6.38 -2.42 5.27
C LEU A 48 -7.51 -3.08 4.48
N ASN A 49 -8.78 -2.81 4.86
CA ASN A 49 -9.91 -3.51 4.25
C ASN A 49 -10.09 -3.11 2.78
N ALA A 50 -9.96 -1.82 2.44
CA ALA A 50 -10.09 -1.34 1.06
C ALA A 50 -9.03 -1.96 0.13
N PRO A 51 -7.73 -2.00 0.47
CA PRO A 51 -6.74 -2.75 -0.30
C PRO A 51 -7.11 -4.22 -0.54
N PHE A 52 -7.57 -4.93 0.49
CA PHE A 52 -8.03 -6.32 0.35
C PHE A 52 -9.21 -6.42 -0.62
N MET A 53 -10.29 -5.66 -0.36
CA MET A 53 -11.52 -5.72 -1.14
C MET A 53 -11.31 -5.32 -2.61
N LEU A 54 -10.49 -4.29 -2.85
CA LEU A 54 -10.17 -3.85 -4.20
C LEU A 54 -9.33 -4.90 -4.93
N THR A 55 -8.29 -5.45 -4.29
CA THR A 55 -7.49 -6.53 -4.90
C THR A 55 -8.36 -7.72 -5.26
N GLN A 56 -9.21 -8.18 -4.34
CA GLN A 56 -10.13 -9.29 -4.58
C GLN A 56 -11.04 -9.02 -5.78
N ALA A 57 -11.60 -7.81 -5.89
CA ALA A 57 -12.52 -7.45 -6.95
C ALA A 57 -11.86 -7.42 -8.36
N VAL A 58 -10.55 -7.08 -8.43
CA VAL A 58 -9.85 -6.95 -9.73
C VAL A 58 -8.88 -8.10 -10.02
N LEU A 59 -8.85 -9.15 -9.19
CA LEU A 59 -7.88 -10.24 -9.30
C LEU A 59 -7.97 -10.98 -10.64
N GLU A 60 -9.19 -11.19 -11.16
CA GLU A 60 -9.42 -11.79 -12.48
C GLU A 60 -8.84 -10.93 -13.60
N LEU A 61 -9.02 -9.61 -13.54
CA LEU A 61 -8.46 -8.68 -14.51
C LEU A 61 -6.92 -8.65 -14.49
N LEU A 62 -6.32 -8.73 -13.30
CA LEU A 62 -4.88 -8.88 -13.15
C LEU A 62 -4.38 -10.19 -13.76
N SER A 63 -5.16 -11.27 -13.63
CA SER A 63 -4.84 -12.58 -14.22
C SER A 63 -4.91 -12.60 -15.75
N CYS A 64 -5.64 -11.67 -16.37
CA CYS A 64 -5.70 -11.50 -17.83
C CYS A 64 -4.45 -10.78 -18.38
N SER A 65 -3.61 -10.19 -17.53
CA SER A 65 -2.35 -9.57 -17.94
C SER A 65 -1.22 -10.58 -18.01
N THR A 66 -0.31 -10.38 -18.95
CA THR A 66 0.92 -11.18 -19.06
C THR A 66 2.03 -10.69 -18.12
N ASP A 67 1.86 -9.54 -17.48
CA ASP A 67 2.87 -8.90 -16.62
C ASP A 67 2.22 -7.99 -15.57
N ALA A 68 1.29 -8.54 -14.77
CA ALA A 68 0.62 -7.77 -13.73
C ALA A 68 1.50 -7.53 -12.50
N SER A 69 1.37 -6.35 -11.91
CA SER A 69 2.04 -5.97 -10.66
C SER A 69 1.07 -5.33 -9.68
N VAL A 70 1.04 -5.85 -8.45
CA VAL A 70 0.34 -5.25 -7.31
C VAL A 70 1.37 -4.70 -6.33
N VAL A 71 1.27 -3.41 -6.01
CA VAL A 71 2.22 -2.73 -5.13
C VAL A 71 1.48 -2.10 -3.95
N PHE A 72 1.95 -2.39 -2.74
CA PHE A 72 1.47 -1.77 -1.51
C PHE A 72 2.47 -0.73 -1.02
N THR A 73 2.01 0.47 -0.70
CA THR A 73 2.84 1.42 0.03
C THR A 73 2.92 0.98 1.50
N ALA A 74 4.11 0.57 1.92
CA ALA A 74 4.43 0.16 3.28
C ALA A 74 4.83 1.35 4.15
N ASP A 75 5.01 1.09 5.44
CA ASP A 75 5.57 2.04 6.41
C ASP A 75 6.26 1.24 7.52
N ARG A 76 7.46 1.66 7.92
CA ARG A 76 8.23 1.02 9.01
C ARG A 76 7.47 0.94 10.32
N VAL A 77 6.53 1.85 10.55
CA VAL A 77 5.68 1.82 11.75
C VAL A 77 4.77 0.60 11.79
N GLY A 78 4.36 0.09 10.64
CA GLY A 78 3.60 -1.17 10.54
C GLY A 78 4.44 -2.41 10.89
N GLU A 79 5.75 -2.36 10.64
CA GLU A 79 6.68 -3.44 10.97
C GLU A 79 7.08 -3.43 12.46
N ARG A 80 7.39 -2.25 12.99
CA ARG A 80 8.02 -2.10 14.32
C ARG A 80 7.05 -1.73 15.42
N GLY A 81 5.88 -1.23 15.04
CA GLY A 81 5.01 -0.49 15.94
C GLY A 81 5.62 0.87 16.31
N GLY A 82 4.84 1.68 16.98
CA GLY A 82 5.29 2.97 17.50
C GLY A 82 4.27 3.50 18.49
N ALA A 83 4.74 4.12 19.59
CA ALA A 83 3.84 4.76 20.53
C ALA A 83 2.96 5.79 19.82
N TYR A 84 1.66 5.77 20.12
CA TYR A 84 0.65 6.70 19.61
C TYR A 84 0.22 6.52 18.14
N TRP A 85 0.80 5.60 17.37
CA TRP A 85 0.42 5.35 15.98
C TRP A 85 -0.89 4.57 15.81
N GLY A 86 -1.38 3.88 16.85
CA GLY A 86 -2.70 3.26 16.95
C GLY A 86 -3.12 2.44 15.74
N ALA A 87 -4.33 2.70 15.24
CA ALA A 87 -4.94 1.99 14.12
C ALA A 87 -4.10 2.07 12.83
N TYR A 88 -3.38 3.17 12.61
CA TYR A 88 -2.54 3.31 11.43
C TYR A 88 -1.42 2.26 11.39
N ALA A 89 -0.66 2.09 12.50
CA ALA A 89 0.40 1.09 12.57
C ALA A 89 -0.16 -0.33 12.40
N VAL A 90 -1.30 -0.64 13.04
CA VAL A 90 -1.98 -1.94 12.92
C VAL A 90 -2.40 -2.21 11.47
N ALA A 91 -3.01 -1.22 10.81
CA ALA A 91 -3.43 -1.35 9.42
C ALA A 91 -2.24 -1.55 8.47
N ARG A 92 -1.14 -0.80 8.66
CA ARG A 92 0.08 -0.95 7.85
C ARG A 92 0.75 -2.30 8.05
N GLY A 93 0.80 -2.82 9.28
CA GLY A 93 1.28 -4.17 9.56
C GLY A 93 0.39 -5.24 8.92
N GLY A 94 -0.94 -5.08 9.01
CA GLY A 94 -1.91 -5.95 8.35
C GLY A 94 -1.77 -5.93 6.82
N ALA A 95 -1.60 -4.77 6.21
CA ALA A 95 -1.39 -4.65 4.77
C ALA A 95 -0.08 -5.31 4.29
N GLN A 96 1.00 -5.22 5.07
CA GLN A 96 2.24 -5.95 4.76
C GLN A 96 2.05 -7.46 4.84
N THR A 97 1.28 -7.94 5.82
CA THR A 97 0.95 -9.37 5.93
C THR A 97 0.06 -9.81 4.75
N LEU A 98 -0.92 -8.99 4.36
CA LEU A 98 -1.76 -9.23 3.19
C LEU A 98 -0.92 -9.34 1.90
N MET A 99 0.04 -8.45 1.70
CA MET A 99 0.97 -8.50 0.57
C MET A 99 1.72 -9.84 0.53
N LYS A 100 2.26 -10.29 1.66
CA LYS A 100 2.99 -11.58 1.76
C LYS A 100 2.10 -12.78 1.48
N LEU A 101 0.86 -12.78 1.99
CA LEU A 101 -0.13 -13.82 1.72
C LEU A 101 -0.45 -13.89 0.22
N LEU A 102 -0.79 -12.75 -0.38
CA LEU A 102 -1.10 -12.68 -1.81
C LEU A 102 0.08 -13.12 -2.68
N SER A 103 1.29 -12.67 -2.37
CA SER A 103 2.48 -13.09 -3.15
C SER A 103 2.67 -14.60 -3.10
N SER A 104 2.53 -15.22 -1.92
CA SER A 104 2.68 -16.67 -1.74
C SER A 104 1.57 -17.46 -2.44
N GLU A 105 0.33 -16.99 -2.43
CA GLU A 105 -0.80 -17.64 -3.09
C GLU A 105 -0.71 -17.58 -4.60
N LEU A 106 -0.18 -16.48 -5.16
CA LEU A 106 -0.17 -16.21 -6.59
C LEU A 106 1.11 -16.67 -7.29
N GLU A 107 2.23 -16.84 -6.57
CA GLU A 107 3.56 -17.15 -7.11
C GLU A 107 3.57 -18.43 -7.95
N THR A 108 2.83 -19.47 -7.54
CA THR A 108 2.89 -20.80 -8.17
C THR A 108 2.10 -20.88 -9.47
N ASN A 109 0.98 -20.17 -9.56
CA ASN A 109 -0.02 -20.40 -10.62
C ASN A 109 -0.26 -19.18 -11.52
N THR A 110 0.40 -18.06 -11.25
CA THR A 110 0.21 -16.81 -12.00
C THR A 110 1.53 -16.12 -12.29
N THR A 111 1.48 -15.10 -13.16
CA THR A 111 2.60 -14.17 -13.40
C THR A 111 2.44 -12.87 -12.61
N ILE A 112 1.45 -12.78 -11.72
CA ILE A 112 1.17 -11.57 -10.93
C ILE A 112 2.25 -11.42 -9.86
N ARG A 113 2.95 -10.29 -9.89
CA ARG A 113 3.93 -9.91 -8.87
C ARG A 113 3.24 -9.10 -7.78
N VAL A 114 3.51 -9.40 -6.53
CA VAL A 114 2.94 -8.67 -5.39
C VAL A 114 4.07 -8.23 -4.46
N ASN A 115 4.27 -6.93 -4.34
CA ASN A 115 5.38 -6.36 -3.56
C ASN A 115 4.91 -5.17 -2.72
N SER A 116 5.77 -4.70 -1.83
CA SER A 116 5.59 -3.44 -1.11
C SER A 116 6.74 -2.48 -1.38
N ILE A 117 6.45 -1.18 -1.28
CA ILE A 117 7.47 -0.12 -1.22
C ILE A 117 7.38 0.56 0.15
N ASP A 118 8.50 0.60 0.87
CA ASP A 118 8.70 1.53 1.98
C ASP A 118 9.29 2.83 1.40
N PRO A 119 8.48 3.89 1.29
CA PRO A 119 8.94 5.15 0.71
C PRO A 119 9.94 5.90 1.61
N GLY A 120 10.08 5.48 2.87
CA GLY A 120 10.79 6.25 3.88
C GLY A 120 10.03 7.52 4.30
N GLN A 121 10.75 8.50 4.83
CA GLN A 121 10.16 9.77 5.23
C GLN A 121 10.08 10.72 4.02
N VAL A 122 8.88 10.87 3.48
CA VAL A 122 8.58 11.69 2.31
C VAL A 122 7.72 12.87 2.74
N ARG A 123 7.99 14.05 2.19
CA ARG A 123 7.21 15.26 2.43
C ARG A 123 5.76 15.06 2.00
N SER A 124 4.86 14.98 2.97
CA SER A 124 3.43 14.71 2.78
C SER A 124 2.63 15.26 3.95
N GLU A 125 1.33 15.44 3.79
CA GLU A 125 0.47 15.86 4.91
C GLU A 125 0.53 14.88 6.09
N LEU A 126 0.70 13.58 5.83
CA LEU A 126 0.83 12.57 6.87
C LEU A 126 2.03 12.86 7.76
N ILE A 127 3.21 13.03 7.14
CA ILE A 127 4.46 13.24 7.90
C ILE A 127 4.45 14.56 8.65
N LEU A 128 3.85 15.62 8.07
CA LEU A 128 3.67 16.90 8.73
C LEU A 128 2.76 16.81 9.96
N ARG A 129 1.70 15.99 9.89
CA ARG A 129 0.82 15.72 11.05
C ARG A 129 1.49 14.88 12.13
N ALA A 130 2.33 13.91 11.72
CA ALA A 130 3.05 13.06 12.66
C ALA A 130 4.17 13.80 13.40
N TYR A 131 4.79 14.77 12.74
CA TYR A 131 5.95 15.50 13.25
C TYR A 131 5.85 17.02 13.04
N PRO A 132 4.85 17.70 13.68
CA PRO A 132 4.55 19.11 13.41
C PRO A 132 5.65 20.09 13.80
N GLY A 133 6.64 19.65 14.57
CA GLY A 133 7.78 20.48 15.00
C GLY A 133 9.03 20.33 14.13
N ARG A 134 8.97 19.52 13.05
CA ARG A 134 10.11 19.33 12.14
C ARG A 134 10.03 20.24 10.93
N ASP A 135 11.19 20.62 10.38
CA ASP A 135 11.26 21.36 9.13
C ASP A 135 10.82 20.44 7.95
N PRO A 136 9.86 20.85 7.13
CA PRO A 136 9.46 20.08 5.95
C PRO A 136 10.59 19.79 4.96
N THR A 137 11.64 20.59 4.94
CA THR A 137 12.82 20.40 4.08
C THR A 137 13.73 19.25 4.51
N ASP A 138 13.54 18.72 5.75
CA ASP A 138 14.27 17.55 6.23
C ASP A 138 13.87 16.24 5.54
N TRP A 139 12.75 16.25 4.77
CA TRP A 139 12.21 15.06 4.13
C TRP A 139 12.36 15.11 2.62
N ALA A 140 12.52 13.90 2.03
CA ALA A 140 12.62 13.74 0.59
C ALA A 140 11.37 14.25 -0.13
N ASP A 141 11.56 14.86 -1.28
CA ASP A 141 10.46 15.18 -2.19
C ASP A 141 9.86 13.90 -2.79
N PRO A 142 8.52 13.84 -2.95
CA PRO A 142 7.86 12.67 -3.55
C PRO A 142 8.45 12.25 -4.90
N GLU A 143 8.81 13.21 -5.74
CA GLU A 143 9.37 12.95 -7.07
C GLU A 143 10.67 12.14 -7.02
N THR A 144 11.47 12.30 -5.96
CA THR A 144 12.78 11.64 -5.85
C THR A 144 12.68 10.13 -5.63
N ILE A 145 11.52 9.64 -5.16
CA ILE A 145 11.28 8.22 -4.88
C ILE A 145 10.45 7.51 -5.96
N MET A 146 9.96 8.23 -6.98
CA MET A 146 9.08 7.67 -8.01
C MET A 146 9.73 6.54 -8.80
N ALA A 147 11.05 6.56 -8.99
CA ALA A 147 11.76 5.51 -9.70
C ALA A 147 11.52 4.11 -9.09
N ALA A 148 11.41 4.01 -7.76
CA ALA A 148 11.14 2.74 -7.07
C ALA A 148 9.72 2.21 -7.36
N TYR A 149 8.72 3.10 -7.44
CA TYR A 149 7.35 2.74 -7.81
C TYR A 149 7.27 2.28 -9.27
N LEU A 150 7.89 3.04 -10.18
CA LEU A 150 7.93 2.69 -11.61
C LEU A 150 8.65 1.37 -11.85
N TYR A 151 9.74 1.10 -11.11
CA TYR A 151 10.44 -0.17 -11.16
C TYR A 151 9.52 -1.35 -10.79
N LEU A 152 8.81 -1.29 -9.65
CA LEU A 152 7.94 -2.40 -9.22
C LEU A 152 6.68 -2.54 -10.08
N LEU A 153 6.14 -1.44 -10.60
CA LEU A 153 4.98 -1.50 -11.48
C LEU A 153 5.34 -1.88 -12.92
N GLY A 154 6.58 -1.63 -13.33
CA GLY A 154 7.07 -1.87 -14.68
C GLY A 154 7.68 -3.27 -14.90
N PRO A 155 8.08 -3.57 -16.13
CA PRO A 155 8.61 -4.88 -16.53
C PRO A 155 10.01 -5.18 -15.95
N ASP A 156 10.72 -4.18 -15.47
CA ASP A 156 12.10 -4.33 -14.96
C ASP A 156 12.16 -5.14 -13.67
N SER A 157 11.03 -5.29 -12.96
CA SER A 157 10.91 -6.09 -11.75
C SER A 157 10.34 -7.51 -12.00
N LYS A 158 10.39 -8.02 -13.24
CA LYS A 158 9.97 -9.40 -13.53
C LYS A 158 10.68 -10.41 -12.65
N GLY A 159 9.90 -11.33 -12.07
CA GLY A 159 10.41 -12.35 -11.14
C GLY A 159 10.62 -11.85 -9.72
N ILE A 160 10.37 -10.59 -9.42
CA ILE A 160 10.42 -10.05 -8.05
C ILE A 160 9.01 -10.05 -7.46
N THR A 161 8.78 -10.90 -6.46
CA THR A 161 7.52 -10.99 -5.71
C THR A 161 7.79 -11.24 -4.23
N GLY A 162 6.86 -10.86 -3.34
CA GLY A 162 6.97 -11.03 -1.90
C GLY A 162 7.98 -10.12 -1.21
N GLN A 163 8.51 -9.10 -1.90
CA GLN A 163 9.58 -8.25 -1.40
C GLN A 163 9.05 -6.91 -0.87
N ILE A 164 9.82 -6.34 0.06
CA ILE A 164 9.65 -4.95 0.51
C ILE A 164 10.84 -4.16 0.01
N LEU A 165 10.64 -3.35 -1.02
CA LEU A 165 11.67 -2.46 -1.56
C LEU A 165 11.70 -1.16 -0.73
N ARG A 166 12.89 -0.73 -0.35
CA ARG A 166 13.09 0.58 0.27
C ARG A 166 13.47 1.60 -0.78
N ALA A 167 12.71 2.69 -0.85
CA ALA A 167 12.97 3.77 -1.82
C ALA A 167 14.04 4.76 -1.32
N GLN A 168 14.34 4.72 -0.04
CA GLN A 168 15.40 5.51 0.61
C GLN A 168 16.23 4.60 1.51
N ASP A 169 17.55 4.86 1.61
CA ASP A 169 18.52 4.16 2.46
C ASP A 169 18.32 4.43 3.97
#